data_160d11b0d14c818508ed6aa24b940570
#
_entry.id   160d11b0d14c818508ed6aa24b940570
#
_cell.length_a   1.000
_cell.length_b   1.000
_cell.length_c   1.000
_cell.angle_alpha   90.00
_cell.angle_beta   90.00
_cell.angle_gamma   90.00
#
_symmetry.space_group_name_H-M   'P 1'
#
loop_
_entity.id
_entity.type
_entity.pdbx_description
1 polymer ?
#
loop_
_entity_poly.entity_id
_entity_poly.type
_entity_poly.pdbx_seq_one_letter_code
_entity_poly.pdbx_strand_id
1 'polypeptide(L)'
;MNVPNQLTVARFGLTVVFLAILFSEISFYQSWALVIFIVASLTDYFDGKIARRDNLITDFGKLMDPLADKILTGAAFIAFVGLDRMPAWMVIVIVSRELAITGLRLLAASKQVVLAAERFGKHKTISQITAIIALLLEMAYPTWGALGEWLFGGTLTGQPWVSGFVSFAQWVAVVLTFY
;
A
#
# COMPACT_ATOMS: atom_id res chain seq x y z
N MET A 1 9.53 -6.44 24.52
CA MET A 1 9.47 -6.22 23.06
C MET A 1 10.05 -4.84 22.79
N ASN A 2 11.03 -4.74 21.91
CA ASN A 2 11.63 -3.45 21.55
C ASN A 2 10.65 -2.65 20.67
N VAL A 3 10.74 -1.31 20.72
CA VAL A 3 9.84 -0.39 19.97
C VAL A 3 9.67 -0.80 18.51
N PRO A 4 10.72 -1.16 17.72
CA PRO A 4 10.57 -1.61 16.34
C PRO A 4 9.65 -2.83 16.18
N ASN A 5 9.79 -3.84 17.05
CA ASN A 5 8.95 -5.05 16.98
C ASN A 5 7.47 -4.75 17.29
N GLN A 6 7.19 -3.79 18.19
CA GLN A 6 5.82 -3.36 18.48
C GLN A 6 5.18 -2.68 17.25
N LEU A 7 5.94 -1.90 16.51
CA LEU A 7 5.47 -1.18 15.34
C LEU A 7 5.18 -2.13 14.17
N THR A 8 6.04 -3.15 13.97
CA THR A 8 5.77 -4.22 12.99
C THR A 8 4.47 -4.97 13.32
N VAL A 9 4.27 -5.35 14.58
CA VAL A 9 3.04 -6.02 15.03
C VAL A 9 1.82 -5.11 14.90
N ALA A 10 1.96 -3.82 15.24
CA ALA A 10 0.90 -2.83 15.08
C ALA A 10 0.46 -2.69 13.60
N ARG A 11 1.41 -2.74 12.64
CA ARG A 11 1.10 -2.70 11.21
C ARG A 11 0.31 -3.91 10.74
N PHE A 12 0.63 -5.13 11.22
CA PHE A 12 -0.20 -6.30 10.98
C PHE A 12 -1.62 -6.11 11.53
N GLY A 13 -1.75 -5.59 12.76
CA GLY A 13 -3.04 -5.25 13.34
C GLY A 13 -3.82 -4.23 12.51
N LEU A 14 -3.17 -3.14 12.09
CA LEU A 14 -3.77 -2.14 11.22
C LEU A 14 -4.20 -2.70 9.86
N THR A 15 -3.43 -3.64 9.29
CA THR A 15 -3.82 -4.31 8.04
C THR A 15 -5.10 -5.14 8.22
N VAL A 16 -5.22 -5.87 9.33
CA VAL A 16 -6.44 -6.64 9.64
C VAL A 16 -7.63 -5.71 9.85
N VAL A 17 -7.45 -4.61 10.60
CA VAL A 17 -8.50 -3.61 10.82
C VAL A 17 -8.91 -2.94 9.50
N PHE A 18 -7.95 -2.59 8.65
CA PHE A 18 -8.21 -2.05 7.31
C PHE A 18 -9.09 -2.98 6.48
N LEU A 19 -8.72 -4.28 6.39
CA LEU A 19 -9.49 -5.26 5.64
C LEU A 19 -10.87 -5.49 6.26
N ALA A 20 -10.96 -5.62 7.59
CA ALA A 20 -12.24 -5.79 8.27
C ALA A 20 -13.20 -4.64 8.00
N ILE A 21 -12.69 -3.39 7.97
CA ILE A 21 -13.51 -2.22 7.66
C ILE A 21 -13.85 -2.18 6.17
N LEU A 22 -12.90 -2.47 5.29
CA LEU A 22 -13.11 -2.43 3.84
C LEU A 22 -14.21 -3.41 3.38
N PHE A 23 -14.33 -4.56 4.06
CA PHE A 23 -15.36 -5.59 3.80
C PHE A 23 -16.56 -5.50 4.75
N SER A 24 -16.64 -4.46 5.60
CA SER A 24 -17.80 -4.25 6.48
C SER A 24 -18.92 -3.51 5.74
N GLU A 25 -20.15 -3.65 6.27
CA GLU A 25 -21.31 -2.89 5.81
C GLU A 25 -21.58 -1.62 6.65
N ILE A 26 -20.55 -1.13 7.36
CA ILE A 26 -20.65 0.06 8.22
C ILE A 26 -20.82 1.30 7.34
N SER A 27 -21.61 2.27 7.79
CA SER A 27 -21.76 3.55 7.10
C SER A 27 -20.39 4.22 6.88
N PHE A 28 -20.13 4.70 5.67
CA PHE A 28 -18.88 5.35 5.27
C PHE A 28 -17.63 4.44 5.39
N TYR A 29 -17.77 3.12 5.29
CA TYR A 29 -16.64 2.18 5.42
C TYR A 29 -15.48 2.51 4.46
N GLN A 30 -15.77 3.00 3.27
CA GLN A 30 -14.75 3.40 2.28
C GLN A 30 -13.89 4.55 2.82
N SER A 31 -14.51 5.55 3.46
CA SER A 31 -13.81 6.69 4.06
C SER A 31 -12.97 6.26 5.26
N TRP A 32 -13.48 5.36 6.10
CA TRP A 32 -12.72 4.80 7.21
C TRP A 32 -11.54 3.96 6.72
N ALA A 33 -11.74 3.14 5.69
CA ALA A 33 -10.66 2.36 5.08
C ALA A 33 -9.55 3.28 4.51
N LEU A 34 -9.95 4.38 3.84
CA LEU A 34 -9.01 5.39 3.35
C LEU A 34 -8.18 6.01 4.49
N VAL A 35 -8.83 6.43 5.57
CA VAL A 35 -8.14 7.03 6.73
C VAL A 35 -7.17 6.04 7.36
N ILE A 36 -7.61 4.80 7.59
CA ILE A 36 -6.77 3.76 8.21
C ILE A 36 -5.58 3.42 7.33
N PHE A 37 -5.78 3.29 6.01
CA PHE A 37 -4.69 3.03 5.08
C PHE A 37 -3.65 4.17 5.07
N ILE A 38 -4.10 5.44 5.07
CA ILE A 38 -3.21 6.60 5.14
C ILE A 38 -2.44 6.60 6.47
N VAL A 39 -3.11 6.38 7.60
CA VAL A 39 -2.47 6.33 8.92
C VAL A 39 -1.44 5.20 8.97
N ALA A 40 -1.78 4.00 8.50
CA ALA A 40 -0.86 2.86 8.47
C ALA A 40 0.37 3.13 7.59
N SER A 41 0.17 3.76 6.42
CA SER A 41 1.26 4.11 5.49
C SER A 41 2.17 5.21 6.05
N LEU A 42 1.60 6.21 6.75
CA LEU A 42 2.37 7.26 7.40
C LEU A 42 3.15 6.73 8.61
N THR A 43 2.54 5.86 9.40
CA THR A 43 3.21 5.21 10.54
C THR A 43 4.45 4.48 10.04
N ASP A 44 4.36 3.68 8.97
CA ASP A 44 5.50 3.00 8.36
C ASP A 44 6.64 3.95 7.97
N TYR A 45 6.29 5.08 7.35
CA TYR A 45 7.30 6.08 6.96
C TYR A 45 8.05 6.68 8.15
N PHE A 46 7.34 7.01 9.24
CA PHE A 46 7.94 7.60 10.43
C PHE A 46 8.75 6.58 11.23
N ASP A 47 8.25 5.34 11.34
CA ASP A 47 8.89 4.26 12.10
C ASP A 47 10.22 3.86 11.49
N GLY A 48 10.28 3.72 10.17
CA GLY A 48 11.51 3.44 9.45
C GLY A 48 12.58 4.56 9.62
N LYS A 49 12.16 5.80 9.91
CA LYS A 49 13.05 6.92 10.19
C LYS A 49 13.59 6.90 11.62
N ILE A 50 12.73 6.55 12.59
CA ILE A 50 13.08 6.47 14.02
C ILE A 50 14.00 5.26 14.28
N ALA A 51 13.64 4.08 13.78
CA ALA A 51 14.42 2.86 13.97
C ALA A 51 15.85 2.97 13.43
N ARG A 52 16.04 3.66 12.31
CA ARG A 52 17.36 3.94 11.75
C ARG A 52 18.18 4.92 12.59
N ARG A 53 17.53 5.85 13.30
CA ARG A 53 18.20 6.84 14.14
C ARG A 53 18.73 6.21 15.43
N ASP A 54 18.00 5.28 16.01
CA ASP A 54 18.27 4.78 17.37
C ASP A 54 19.06 3.46 17.40
N ASN A 55 19.51 2.93 16.24
CA ASN A 55 20.30 1.68 16.10
C ASN A 55 19.68 0.44 16.81
N LEU A 56 18.37 0.41 17.01
CA LEU A 56 17.65 -0.68 17.68
C LEU A 56 17.29 -1.80 16.69
N ILE A 57 18.29 -2.36 16.04
CA ILE A 57 18.11 -3.40 15.03
C ILE A 57 18.08 -4.76 15.70
N THR A 58 16.95 -5.48 15.64
CA THR A 58 16.82 -6.87 16.09
C THR A 58 16.82 -7.82 14.89
N ASP A 59 17.27 -9.07 15.09
CA ASP A 59 17.26 -10.06 14.01
C ASP A 59 15.85 -10.41 13.55
N PHE A 60 14.86 -10.37 14.45
CA PHE A 60 13.45 -10.48 14.13
C PHE A 60 12.97 -9.31 13.26
N GLY A 61 13.31 -8.07 13.62
CA GLY A 61 12.98 -6.88 12.83
C GLY A 61 13.57 -6.91 11.42
N LYS A 62 14.85 -7.29 11.27
CA LYS A 62 15.50 -7.42 9.95
C LYS A 62 14.74 -8.35 9.00
N LEU A 63 14.10 -9.41 9.51
CA LEU A 63 13.36 -10.37 8.72
C LEU A 63 11.91 -9.92 8.50
N MET A 64 11.25 -9.40 9.54
CA MET A 64 9.82 -9.10 9.54
C MET A 64 9.48 -7.73 8.95
N ASP A 65 10.36 -6.72 9.09
CA ASP A 65 10.08 -5.38 8.55
C ASP A 65 9.88 -5.36 7.03
N PRO A 66 10.74 -6.02 6.20
CA PRO A 66 10.52 -6.08 4.76
C PRO A 66 9.24 -6.83 4.37
N LEU A 67 8.79 -7.76 5.22
CA LEU A 67 7.57 -8.52 4.99
C LEU A 67 6.33 -7.71 5.38
N ALA A 68 6.34 -7.08 6.55
CA ALA A 68 5.23 -6.26 7.05
C ALA A 68 4.93 -5.07 6.13
N ASP A 69 5.98 -4.43 5.57
CA ASP A 69 5.86 -3.37 4.57
C ASP A 69 5.06 -3.81 3.34
N LYS A 70 5.24 -5.06 2.90
CA LYS A 70 4.57 -5.59 1.70
C LYS A 70 3.17 -6.16 1.97
N ILE A 71 2.87 -6.52 3.21
CA ILE A 71 1.57 -7.12 3.56
C ILE A 71 0.45 -6.09 3.45
N LEU A 72 0.63 -4.87 3.93
CA LEU A 72 -0.41 -3.83 3.86
C LEU A 72 -0.79 -3.52 2.40
N THR A 73 0.20 -3.22 1.55
CA THR A 73 -0.03 -2.89 0.14
C THR A 73 -0.54 -4.08 -0.66
N GLY A 74 0.02 -5.27 -0.44
CA GLY A 74 -0.42 -6.51 -1.07
C GLY A 74 -1.85 -6.88 -0.70
N ALA A 75 -2.21 -6.78 0.58
CA ALA A 75 -3.55 -7.03 1.07
C ALA A 75 -4.58 -6.06 0.48
N ALA A 76 -4.23 -4.76 0.36
CA ALA A 76 -5.07 -3.75 -0.28
C ALA A 76 -5.33 -4.08 -1.76
N PHE A 77 -4.28 -4.41 -2.53
CA PHE A 77 -4.45 -4.79 -3.94
C PHE A 77 -5.29 -6.05 -4.13
N ILE A 78 -5.08 -7.08 -3.29
CA ILE A 78 -5.88 -8.31 -3.33
C ILE A 78 -7.36 -8.01 -2.99
N ALA A 79 -7.60 -7.16 -2.00
CA ALA A 79 -8.95 -6.74 -1.63
C ALA A 79 -9.66 -6.01 -2.78
N PHE A 80 -8.95 -5.15 -3.54
CA PHE A 80 -9.54 -4.47 -4.71
C PHE A 80 -9.90 -5.42 -5.85
N VAL A 81 -9.22 -6.57 -5.99
CA VAL A 81 -9.66 -7.62 -6.92
C VAL A 81 -10.99 -8.21 -6.45
N GLY A 82 -11.12 -8.52 -5.15
CA GLY A 82 -12.37 -9.03 -4.59
C GLY A 82 -13.55 -8.06 -4.65
N LEU A 83 -13.26 -6.76 -4.79
CA LEU A 83 -14.25 -5.69 -4.94
C LEU A 83 -14.46 -5.26 -6.41
N ASP A 84 -13.91 -5.99 -7.38
CA ASP A 84 -13.97 -5.69 -8.83
C ASP A 84 -13.47 -4.28 -9.20
N ARG A 85 -12.51 -3.73 -8.41
CA ARG A 85 -11.93 -2.39 -8.62
C ARG A 85 -10.59 -2.43 -9.34
N MET A 86 -9.96 -3.60 -9.42
CA MET A 86 -8.67 -3.78 -10.11
C MET A 86 -8.61 -5.16 -10.77
N PRO A 87 -8.14 -5.27 -12.02
CA PRO A 87 -7.98 -6.56 -12.69
C PRO A 87 -6.96 -7.45 -11.97
N ALA A 88 -7.30 -8.72 -11.77
CA ALA A 88 -6.47 -9.69 -11.05
C ALA A 88 -5.05 -9.81 -11.62
N TRP A 89 -4.88 -9.79 -12.96
CA TRP A 89 -3.58 -9.91 -13.60
C TRP A 89 -2.61 -8.78 -13.21
N MET A 90 -3.10 -7.53 -13.04
CA MET A 90 -2.27 -6.41 -12.57
C MET A 90 -1.73 -6.67 -11.16
N VAL A 91 -2.59 -7.18 -10.27
CA VAL A 91 -2.23 -7.49 -8.89
C VAL A 91 -1.25 -8.66 -8.84
N ILE A 92 -1.46 -9.70 -9.66
CA ILE A 92 -0.53 -10.83 -9.77
C ILE A 92 0.87 -10.33 -10.16
N VAL A 93 0.99 -9.45 -11.15
CA VAL A 93 2.26 -8.87 -11.59
C VAL A 93 2.93 -8.10 -10.44
N ILE A 94 2.19 -7.21 -9.78
CA ILE A 94 2.73 -6.38 -8.69
C ILE A 94 3.19 -7.28 -7.52
N VAL A 95 2.33 -8.15 -7.01
CA VAL A 95 2.59 -8.94 -5.80
C VAL A 95 3.68 -9.99 -6.06
N SER A 96 3.65 -10.68 -7.20
CA SER A 96 4.66 -11.69 -7.53
C SER A 96 6.07 -11.09 -7.60
N ARG A 97 6.20 -9.94 -8.25
CA ARG A 97 7.51 -9.26 -8.33
C ARG A 97 7.96 -8.74 -6.98
N GLU A 98 7.05 -8.18 -6.17
CA GLU A 98 7.38 -7.72 -4.81
C GLU A 98 7.93 -8.86 -3.96
N LEU A 99 7.25 -9.99 -3.95
CA LEU A 99 7.68 -11.17 -3.19
C LEU A 99 8.98 -11.75 -3.74
N ALA A 100 9.13 -11.85 -5.06
CA ALA A 100 10.33 -12.39 -5.69
C ALA A 100 11.58 -11.55 -5.34
N ILE A 101 11.51 -10.22 -5.50
CA ILE A 101 12.65 -9.34 -5.19
C ILE A 101 12.95 -9.30 -3.69
N THR A 102 11.92 -9.31 -2.85
CA THR A 102 12.11 -9.35 -1.38
C THR A 102 12.75 -10.67 -0.97
N GLY A 103 12.29 -11.80 -1.51
CA GLY A 103 12.87 -13.12 -1.27
C GLY A 103 14.32 -13.21 -1.74
N LEU A 104 14.65 -12.70 -2.93
CA LEU A 104 16.01 -12.65 -3.44
C LEU A 104 16.93 -11.80 -2.57
N ARG A 105 16.45 -10.65 -2.06
CA ARG A 105 17.22 -9.82 -1.11
C ARG A 105 17.50 -10.53 0.20
N LEU A 106 16.51 -11.20 0.77
CA LEU A 106 16.67 -11.99 2.00
C LEU A 106 17.66 -13.14 1.79
N LEU A 107 17.59 -13.84 0.65
CA LEU A 107 18.52 -14.90 0.30
C LEU A 107 19.95 -14.38 0.11
N ALA A 108 20.12 -13.25 -0.57
CA ALA A 108 21.43 -12.62 -0.74
C ALA A 108 22.02 -12.19 0.61
N ALA A 109 21.21 -11.57 1.47
CA ALA A 109 21.64 -11.16 2.81
C ALA A 109 22.07 -12.36 3.67
N SER A 110 21.39 -13.50 3.59
CA SER A 110 21.80 -14.73 4.29
C SER A 110 23.15 -15.29 3.83
N LYS A 111 23.53 -15.00 2.57
CA LYS A 111 24.83 -15.36 1.99
C LYS A 111 25.88 -14.25 2.11
N GLN A 112 25.64 -13.23 2.92
CA GLN A 112 26.49 -12.05 3.11
C GLN A 112 26.77 -11.26 1.80
N VAL A 113 25.94 -11.43 0.79
CA VAL A 113 26.01 -10.65 -0.47
C VAL A 113 25.13 -9.41 -0.33
N VAL A 114 25.76 -8.23 -0.40
CA VAL A 114 25.05 -6.95 -0.34
C VAL A 114 24.55 -6.60 -1.73
N LEU A 115 23.25 -6.73 -1.97
CA LEU A 115 22.62 -6.19 -3.17
C LEU A 115 22.42 -4.68 -3.00
N ALA A 116 22.99 -3.89 -3.93
CA ALA A 116 22.84 -2.44 -3.91
C ALA A 116 21.37 -2.03 -3.95
N ALA A 117 21.00 -1.07 -3.09
CA ALA A 117 19.66 -0.50 -3.11
C ALA A 117 19.51 0.40 -4.35
N GLU A 118 18.63 0.04 -5.27
CA GLU A 118 18.34 0.87 -6.44
C GLU A 118 17.57 2.13 -6.03
N ARG A 119 17.99 3.28 -6.57
CA ARG A 119 17.33 4.58 -6.34
C ARG A 119 15.87 4.60 -6.79
N PHE A 120 15.52 3.79 -7.77
CA PHE A 120 14.16 3.68 -8.34
C PHE A 120 13.14 2.98 -7.43
N GLY A 121 13.57 2.23 -6.40
CA GLY A 121 12.68 1.54 -5.48
C GLY A 121 11.71 2.48 -4.72
N LYS A 122 12.10 3.74 -4.49
CA LYS A 122 11.23 4.73 -3.83
C LYS A 122 10.05 5.16 -4.68
N HIS A 123 10.27 5.40 -5.97
CA HIS A 123 9.21 5.84 -6.90
C HIS A 123 8.13 4.77 -7.07
N LYS A 124 8.53 3.50 -7.08
CA LYS A 124 7.63 2.37 -7.15
C LYS A 124 6.71 2.27 -5.93
N THR A 125 7.24 2.33 -4.71
CA THR A 125 6.43 2.30 -3.49
C THR A 125 5.46 3.48 -3.45
N ILE A 126 5.91 4.68 -3.81
CA ILE A 126 5.05 5.87 -3.89
C ILE A 126 3.92 5.64 -4.90
N SER A 127 4.20 5.11 -6.10
CA SER A 127 3.16 4.87 -7.11
C SER A 127 2.12 3.84 -6.66
N GLN A 128 2.54 2.78 -5.97
CA GLN A 128 1.63 1.78 -5.41
C GLN A 128 0.73 2.38 -4.33
N ILE A 129 1.29 3.14 -3.38
CA ILE A 129 0.52 3.83 -2.34
C ILE A 129 -0.45 4.83 -2.99
N THR A 130 0.00 5.59 -3.99
CA THR A 130 -0.85 6.53 -4.72
C THR A 130 -2.01 5.81 -5.42
N ALA A 131 -1.77 4.68 -6.06
CA ALA A 131 -2.82 3.90 -6.72
C ALA A 131 -3.87 3.38 -5.72
N ILE A 132 -3.43 2.91 -4.55
CA ILE A 132 -4.32 2.44 -3.48
C ILE A 132 -5.16 3.59 -2.92
N ILE A 133 -4.54 4.74 -2.62
CA ILE A 133 -5.26 5.92 -2.13
C ILE A 133 -6.27 6.42 -3.17
N ALA A 134 -5.90 6.45 -4.45
CA ALA A 134 -6.78 6.86 -5.53
C ALA A 134 -8.00 5.94 -5.65
N LEU A 135 -7.81 4.62 -5.55
CA LEU A 135 -8.90 3.63 -5.55
C LEU A 135 -9.83 3.81 -4.34
N LEU A 136 -9.29 3.97 -3.14
CA LEU A 136 -10.07 4.20 -1.93
C LEU A 136 -10.83 5.53 -2.01
N LEU A 137 -10.21 6.57 -2.58
CA LEU A 137 -10.84 7.87 -2.79
C LEU A 137 -12.00 7.78 -3.78
N GLU A 138 -11.80 7.08 -4.92
CA GLU A 138 -12.86 6.83 -5.90
C GLU A 138 -14.06 6.09 -5.29
N MET A 139 -13.81 5.18 -4.36
CA MET A 139 -14.86 4.48 -3.64
C MET A 139 -15.55 5.35 -2.58
N ALA A 140 -14.80 6.27 -1.96
CA ALA A 140 -15.27 7.05 -0.82
C ALA A 140 -16.02 8.33 -1.22
N TYR A 141 -15.57 9.05 -2.28
CA TYR A 141 -16.10 10.37 -2.60
C TYR A 141 -17.62 10.43 -2.84
N PRO A 142 -18.29 9.41 -3.43
CA PRO A 142 -19.73 9.47 -3.62
C PRO A 142 -20.51 9.51 -2.29
N THR A 143 -19.92 8.97 -1.21
CA THR A 143 -20.54 8.99 0.12
C THR A 143 -20.49 10.36 0.80
N TRP A 144 -19.69 11.29 0.28
CA TRP A 144 -19.54 12.65 0.83
C TRP A 144 -20.58 13.64 0.30
N GLY A 145 -21.51 13.15 -0.54
CA GLY A 145 -22.59 13.97 -1.11
C GLY A 145 -22.06 15.09 -2.00
N ALA A 146 -22.70 16.27 -1.90
CA ALA A 146 -22.39 17.42 -2.79
C ALA A 146 -20.90 17.87 -2.74
N LEU A 147 -20.23 17.73 -1.63
CA LEU A 147 -18.80 18.05 -1.51
C LEU A 147 -17.93 17.07 -2.31
N GLY A 148 -18.23 15.79 -2.24
CA GLY A 148 -17.53 14.77 -3.01
C GLY A 148 -17.72 14.96 -4.51
N GLU A 149 -18.95 15.18 -4.93
CA GLU A 149 -19.30 15.45 -6.32
C GLU A 149 -18.63 16.75 -6.84
N TRP A 150 -18.58 17.80 -6.06
CA TRP A 150 -17.93 19.05 -6.44
C TRP A 150 -16.42 18.90 -6.61
N LEU A 151 -15.76 18.14 -5.72
CA LEU A 151 -14.31 17.96 -5.75
C LEU A 151 -13.86 16.92 -6.80
N PHE A 152 -14.59 15.82 -6.93
CA PHE A 152 -14.16 14.62 -7.64
C PHE A 152 -15.10 14.19 -8.78
N GLY A 153 -16.34 14.70 -8.81
CA GLY A 153 -17.38 14.35 -9.80
C GLY A 153 -17.25 15.09 -11.14
N GLY A 154 -16.31 16.03 -11.26
CA GLY A 154 -16.08 16.77 -12.53
C GLY A 154 -15.79 15.80 -13.67
N THR A 155 -16.54 15.92 -14.78
CA THR A 155 -16.44 14.98 -15.91
C THR A 155 -15.39 15.42 -16.93
N LEU A 156 -14.44 14.51 -17.20
CA LEU A 156 -13.57 14.57 -18.38
C LEU A 156 -13.99 13.43 -19.31
N THR A 157 -14.34 13.74 -20.56
CA THR A 157 -14.76 12.73 -21.57
C THR A 157 -15.96 11.86 -21.15
N GLY A 158 -16.90 12.42 -20.34
CA GLY A 158 -18.13 11.72 -19.93
C GLY A 158 -17.99 10.80 -18.70
N GLN A 159 -16.81 10.72 -18.10
CA GLN A 159 -16.57 10.02 -16.83
C GLN A 159 -15.95 10.98 -15.80
N PRO A 160 -16.12 10.72 -14.49
CA PRO A 160 -15.44 11.49 -13.47
C PRO A 160 -13.92 11.46 -13.69
N TRP A 161 -13.26 12.61 -13.56
CA TRP A 161 -11.81 12.71 -13.76
C TRP A 161 -11.02 11.80 -12.82
N VAL A 162 -11.58 11.51 -11.63
CA VAL A 162 -10.95 10.63 -10.64
C VAL A 162 -10.83 9.20 -11.17
N SER A 163 -11.79 8.69 -11.93
CA SER A 163 -11.72 7.34 -12.52
C SER A 163 -10.62 7.25 -13.59
N GLY A 164 -10.43 8.30 -14.37
CA GLY A 164 -9.30 8.41 -15.30
C GLY A 164 -7.95 8.42 -14.56
N PHE A 165 -7.88 9.18 -13.46
CA PHE A 165 -6.69 9.22 -12.63
C PHE A 165 -6.39 7.85 -11.96
N VAL A 166 -7.41 7.15 -11.46
CA VAL A 166 -7.28 5.80 -10.90
C VAL A 166 -6.70 4.83 -11.93
N SER A 167 -7.28 4.78 -13.13
CA SER A 167 -6.78 3.93 -14.21
C SER A 167 -5.32 4.25 -14.55
N PHE A 168 -4.98 5.52 -14.66
CA PHE A 168 -3.61 5.96 -14.90
C PHE A 168 -2.66 5.52 -13.76
N ALA A 169 -3.06 5.71 -12.49
CA ALA A 169 -2.25 5.32 -11.33
C ALA A 169 -2.03 3.81 -11.25
N GLN A 170 -3.05 2.99 -11.58
CA GLN A 170 -2.93 1.54 -11.67
C GLN A 170 -1.89 1.13 -12.72
N TRP A 171 -1.95 1.70 -13.92
CA TRP A 171 -0.98 1.43 -14.97
C TRP A 171 0.44 1.86 -14.59
N VAL A 172 0.59 3.04 -13.99
CA VAL A 172 1.89 3.51 -13.49
C VAL A 172 2.45 2.57 -12.42
N ALA A 173 1.61 2.08 -11.49
CA ALA A 173 2.04 1.11 -10.49
C ALA A 173 2.51 -0.20 -11.11
N VAL A 174 1.83 -0.71 -12.14
CA VAL A 174 2.24 -1.92 -12.88
C VAL A 174 3.54 -1.67 -13.64
N VAL A 175 3.63 -0.60 -14.42
CA VAL A 175 4.82 -0.30 -15.24
C VAL A 175 6.06 -0.10 -14.36
N LEU A 176 5.96 0.69 -13.29
CA LEU A 176 7.07 0.91 -12.37
C LEU A 176 7.43 -0.35 -11.56
N THR A 177 6.58 -1.36 -11.53
CA THR A 177 6.90 -2.66 -10.92
C THR A 177 7.97 -3.42 -11.72
N PHE A 178 8.10 -3.20 -13.04
CA PHE A 178 9.11 -3.85 -13.87
C PHE A 178 10.52 -3.20 -13.76
N TYR A 179 10.61 -2.03 -13.20
CA TYR A 179 11.87 -1.34 -12.91
C TYR A 179 12.29 -1.57 -11.45
#